data_068f3500c0d1c8745bd4f382d25916f7
#
_entry.id   068f3500c0d1c8745bd4f382d25916f7
#
_cell.length_a   1.000
_cell.length_b   1.000
_cell.length_c   1.000
_cell.angle_alpha   90.00
_cell.angle_beta   90.00
_cell.angle_gamma   90.00
#
_symmetry.space_group_name_H-M   'P 1'
#
loop_
_entity.id
_entity.type
_entity.pdbx_description
1 polymer ?
#
loop_
_entity_poly.entity_id
_entity_poly.type
_entity_poly.pdbx_seq_one_letter_code
_entity_poly.pdbx_strand_id
1 'polypeptide(L)'
;DMRYRNSGCATLDYTDRLHYTADWIYENEKRGYLKDVTKEVGGQSLKLDLSFMSTHPDSYKQLKGNPGRIAVMTAKEKEISARPHYYIPQDEINEHAGQIRNGDIVCFVTTVKGLDISHVGIVCRERDMLTFIHASTVQKRVIVNEEPLQEYVQGIKRNCGIMIVRPQF
;
A
#
# COMPACT_ATOMS: atom_id res chain seq x y z
N ASP A 1 -11.83 -13.08 5.32
CA ASP A 1 -11.90 -11.87 4.52
C ASP A 1 -10.61 -11.06 4.68
N MET A 2 -9.91 -10.79 3.61
CA MET A 2 -8.62 -10.07 3.57
C MET A 2 -8.71 -8.60 4.01
N ARG A 3 -9.91 -8.04 4.13
CA ARG A 3 -10.11 -6.62 4.46
C ARG A 3 -10.14 -6.31 5.95
N TYR A 4 -10.20 -7.33 6.81
CA TYR A 4 -10.40 -7.16 8.24
C TYR A 4 -9.36 -7.93 9.06
N ARG A 5 -8.94 -7.35 10.19
CA ARG A 5 -7.99 -7.98 11.11
C ARG A 5 -8.58 -9.25 11.77
N ASN A 6 -9.85 -9.22 12.12
CA ASN A 6 -10.58 -10.30 12.82
C ASN A 6 -11.74 -10.82 11.97
N SER A 7 -11.46 -11.48 10.84
CA SER A 7 -12.49 -11.91 9.89
C SER A 7 -13.45 -13.01 10.40
N GLY A 8 -13.20 -13.58 11.58
CA GLY A 8 -14.05 -14.59 12.21
C GLY A 8 -15.04 -14.05 13.25
N CYS A 9 -15.09 -12.73 13.49
CA CYS A 9 -15.99 -12.15 14.49
C CYS A 9 -17.36 -11.84 13.89
N ALA A 10 -18.44 -12.12 14.62
CA ALA A 10 -19.83 -11.87 14.18
C ALA A 10 -20.18 -10.39 14.05
N THR A 11 -19.47 -9.51 14.74
CA THR A 11 -19.65 -8.05 14.69
C THR A 11 -18.30 -7.37 14.45
N LEU A 12 -18.12 -6.81 13.26
CA LEU A 12 -16.92 -6.07 12.89
C LEU A 12 -17.16 -4.57 13.08
N ASP A 13 -16.32 -3.91 13.89
CA ASP A 13 -16.29 -2.44 13.95
C ASP A 13 -15.56 -1.87 12.73
N TYR A 14 -15.84 -0.60 12.42
CA TYR A 14 -15.15 0.13 11.37
C TYR A 14 -13.62 0.11 11.57
N THR A 15 -13.16 0.18 12.80
CA THR A 15 -11.73 0.16 13.15
C THR A 15 -11.08 -1.21 12.97
N ASP A 16 -11.84 -2.31 12.82
CA ASP A 16 -11.29 -3.63 12.52
C ASP A 16 -10.89 -3.80 11.05
N ARG A 17 -11.35 -2.89 10.20
CA ARG A 17 -10.92 -2.86 8.80
C ARG A 17 -9.44 -2.48 8.70
N LEU A 18 -8.73 -3.13 7.78
CA LEU A 18 -7.35 -2.84 7.42
C LEU A 18 -7.34 -1.62 6.48
N HIS A 19 -7.25 -0.43 7.04
CA HIS A 19 -7.36 0.83 6.28
C HIS A 19 -6.05 1.23 5.61
N TYR A 20 -4.92 1.02 6.30
CA TYR A 20 -3.59 1.26 5.77
C TYR A 20 -3.10 0.04 4.98
N THR A 21 -2.46 0.29 3.85
CA THR A 21 -1.95 -0.79 2.99
C THR A 21 -0.85 -1.58 3.71
N ALA A 22 0.02 -0.92 4.48
CA ALA A 22 1.04 -1.57 5.28
C ALA A 22 0.46 -2.55 6.32
N ASP A 23 -0.70 -2.22 6.93
CA ASP A 23 -1.41 -3.13 7.84
C ASP A 23 -2.08 -4.28 7.08
N TRP A 24 -2.64 -3.98 5.92
CA TRP A 24 -3.24 -4.99 5.05
C TRP A 24 -2.21 -6.01 4.56
N ILE A 25 -1.02 -5.57 4.17
CA ILE A 25 0.09 -6.44 3.79
C ILE A 25 0.46 -7.35 4.98
N TYR A 26 0.78 -6.76 6.13
CA TYR A 26 1.22 -7.49 7.30
C TYR A 26 0.23 -8.56 7.77
N GLU A 27 -1.04 -8.22 7.90
CA GLU A 27 -2.06 -9.16 8.38
C GLU A 27 -2.37 -10.28 7.37
N ASN A 28 -2.28 -10.00 6.08
CA ASN A 28 -2.51 -11.02 5.06
C ASN A 28 -1.27 -11.88 4.77
N GLU A 29 -0.07 -11.36 5.01
CA GLU A 29 1.16 -12.15 5.01
C GLU A 29 1.14 -13.18 6.15
N LYS A 30 0.75 -12.79 7.37
CA LYS A 30 0.54 -13.73 8.49
C LYS A 30 -0.44 -14.85 8.18
N ARG A 31 -1.40 -14.61 7.31
CA ARG A 31 -2.41 -15.59 6.87
C ARG A 31 -1.95 -16.43 5.68
N GLY A 32 -0.77 -16.16 5.12
CA GLY A 32 -0.23 -16.86 3.97
C GLY A 32 -0.89 -16.53 2.63
N TYR A 33 -1.67 -15.46 2.54
CA TYR A 33 -2.32 -15.06 1.28
C TYR A 33 -1.39 -14.29 0.34
N LEU A 34 -0.40 -13.62 0.91
CA LEU A 34 0.58 -12.86 0.17
C LEU A 34 1.92 -12.82 0.91
N LYS A 35 2.95 -12.30 0.26
CA LYS A 35 4.27 -12.08 0.83
C LYS A 35 4.75 -10.68 0.46
N ASP A 36 5.21 -9.90 1.44
CA ASP A 36 5.97 -8.69 1.16
C ASP A 36 7.37 -9.09 0.68
N VAL A 37 7.60 -8.92 -0.62
CA VAL A 37 8.90 -9.24 -1.24
C VAL A 37 9.76 -8.01 -1.45
N THR A 38 9.35 -6.84 -0.98
CA THR A 38 10.02 -5.56 -1.23
C THR A 38 11.49 -5.60 -0.82
N LYS A 39 11.79 -6.09 0.39
CA LYS A 39 13.17 -6.24 0.86
C LYS A 39 13.98 -7.22 0.01
N GLU A 40 13.39 -8.34 -0.37
CA GLU A 40 14.05 -9.40 -1.17
C GLU A 40 14.36 -8.92 -2.59
N VAL A 41 13.55 -8.03 -3.13
CA VAL A 41 13.71 -7.43 -4.46
C VAL A 41 14.72 -6.27 -4.45
N GLY A 42 15.31 -5.94 -3.30
CA GLY A 42 16.33 -4.89 -3.18
C GLY A 42 15.86 -3.63 -2.46
N GLY A 43 14.65 -3.65 -1.87
CA GLY A 43 14.13 -2.50 -1.15
C GLY A 43 14.94 -2.15 0.09
N GLN A 44 15.09 -0.85 0.33
CA GLN A 44 15.72 -0.27 1.51
C GLN A 44 14.71 0.04 2.61
N SER A 45 15.21 0.28 3.84
CA SER A 45 14.36 0.57 4.99
C SER A 45 13.54 1.85 4.80
N LEU A 46 12.26 1.77 5.12
CA LEU A 46 11.30 2.87 5.11
C LEU A 46 10.81 3.15 6.53
N LYS A 47 10.94 4.39 6.98
CA LYS A 47 10.31 4.84 8.22
C LYS A 47 8.92 5.39 7.90
N LEU A 48 7.88 4.70 8.34
CA LEU A 48 6.51 5.22 8.31
C LEU A 48 6.19 5.98 9.61
N ASP A 49 5.44 7.07 9.49
CA ASP A 49 4.90 7.84 10.60
C ASP A 49 3.40 8.10 10.33
N LEU A 50 2.60 7.06 10.56
CA LEU A 50 1.18 7.08 10.22
C LEU A 50 0.38 7.88 11.23
N SER A 51 -0.48 8.76 10.73
CA SER A 51 -1.35 9.60 11.54
C SER A 51 -2.52 10.20 10.75
N PHE A 52 -2.67 9.83 9.47
CA PHE A 52 -3.59 10.53 8.58
C PHE A 52 -5.05 10.41 9.03
N MET A 53 -5.52 9.22 9.36
CA MET A 53 -6.92 9.01 9.73
C MET A 53 -7.27 9.62 11.09
N SER A 54 -6.36 9.49 12.08
CA SER A 54 -6.59 10.05 13.42
C SER A 54 -6.54 11.58 13.45
N THR A 55 -5.73 12.18 12.55
CA THR A 55 -5.60 13.66 12.48
C THR A 55 -6.58 14.32 11.52
N HIS A 56 -7.27 13.53 10.65
CA HIS A 56 -8.29 14.01 9.71
C HIS A 56 -9.63 13.26 9.91
N PRO A 57 -10.15 13.14 11.14
CA PRO A 57 -11.33 12.32 11.42
C PRO A 57 -12.59 12.80 10.67
N ASP A 58 -12.68 14.09 10.37
CA ASP A 58 -13.83 14.67 9.63
C ASP A 58 -13.92 14.17 8.17
N SER A 59 -12.82 13.65 7.61
CA SER A 59 -12.81 13.03 6.29
C SER A 59 -13.44 11.63 6.26
N TYR A 60 -13.74 11.06 7.45
CA TYR A 60 -14.24 9.70 7.59
C TYR A 60 -15.55 9.68 8.38
N LYS A 61 -16.66 9.36 7.72
CA LYS A 61 -17.99 9.36 8.34
C LYS A 61 -18.06 8.61 9.69
N GLN A 62 -17.31 7.52 9.83
CA GLN A 62 -17.32 6.66 11.01
C GLN A 62 -16.40 7.15 12.15
N LEU A 63 -15.45 8.04 11.84
CA LEU A 63 -14.55 8.66 12.83
C LEU A 63 -15.07 10.01 13.30
N LYS A 64 -15.77 10.74 12.42
CA LYS A 64 -16.28 12.08 12.70
C LYS A 64 -17.12 12.09 13.98
N GLY A 65 -16.70 12.92 14.95
CA GLY A 65 -17.37 13.05 16.24
C GLY A 65 -17.31 11.80 17.14
N ASN A 66 -16.44 10.83 16.85
CA ASN A 66 -16.28 9.61 17.65
C ASN A 66 -14.88 9.50 18.26
N PRO A 67 -14.63 10.10 19.44
CA PRO A 67 -13.32 10.10 20.08
C PRO A 67 -12.81 8.69 20.41
N GLY A 68 -13.71 7.74 20.70
CA GLY A 68 -13.33 6.35 20.98
C GLY A 68 -12.69 5.68 19.76
N ARG A 69 -13.32 5.78 18.59
CA ARG A 69 -12.76 5.24 17.34
C ARG A 69 -11.48 5.97 16.91
N ILE A 70 -11.40 7.27 17.12
CA ILE A 70 -10.18 8.05 16.83
C ILE A 70 -9.02 7.53 17.70
N ALA A 71 -9.24 7.29 19.00
CA ALA A 71 -8.23 6.74 19.90
C ALA A 71 -7.74 5.35 19.46
N VAL A 72 -8.67 4.47 19.01
CA VAL A 72 -8.32 3.15 18.46
C VAL A 72 -7.48 3.30 17.19
N MET A 73 -7.85 4.19 16.27
CA MET A 73 -7.06 4.43 15.05
C MET A 73 -5.68 4.98 15.38
N THR A 74 -5.55 5.93 16.32
CA THR A 74 -4.27 6.46 16.78
C THR A 74 -3.35 5.34 17.31
N ALA A 75 -3.90 4.41 18.09
CA ALA A 75 -3.14 3.28 18.60
C ALA A 75 -2.66 2.35 17.48
N LYS A 76 -3.53 2.06 16.49
CA LYS A 76 -3.18 1.25 15.32
C LYS A 76 -2.10 1.91 14.46
N GLU A 77 -2.22 3.22 14.20
CA GLU A 77 -1.23 3.98 13.44
C GLU A 77 0.16 3.91 14.09
N LYS A 78 0.24 4.02 15.43
CA LYS A 78 1.48 3.85 16.17
C LYS A 78 2.03 2.42 16.08
N GLU A 79 1.15 1.42 16.21
CA GLU A 79 1.54 0.01 16.08
C GLU A 79 2.11 -0.29 14.70
N ILE A 80 1.44 0.16 13.62
CA ILE A 80 1.88 -0.06 12.25
C ILE A 80 3.22 0.66 12.01
N SER A 81 3.34 1.91 12.46
CA SER A 81 4.55 2.73 12.29
C SER A 81 5.78 2.14 13.00
N ALA A 82 5.58 1.37 14.06
CA ALA A 82 6.66 0.73 14.82
C ALA A 82 7.22 -0.54 14.15
N ARG A 83 6.55 -1.07 13.12
CA ARG A 83 7.01 -2.25 12.39
C ARG A 83 8.12 -1.90 11.41
N PRO A 84 8.98 -2.84 11.02
CA PRO A 84 9.92 -2.64 9.92
C PRO A 84 9.16 -2.57 8.59
N HIS A 85 9.48 -1.56 7.78
CA HIS A 85 8.94 -1.39 6.44
C HIS A 85 10.08 -1.19 5.46
N TYR A 86 9.85 -1.55 4.20
CA TYR A 86 10.81 -1.43 3.11
C TYR A 86 10.15 -0.81 1.89
N TYR A 87 10.91 -0.16 1.03
CA TYR A 87 10.47 0.36 -0.24
C TYR A 87 11.61 0.40 -1.25
N ILE A 88 11.30 0.38 -2.52
CA ILE A 88 12.25 0.65 -3.60
C ILE A 88 12.09 2.12 -3.96
N PRO A 89 13.14 2.95 -3.83
CA PRO A 89 13.09 4.35 -4.25
C PRO A 89 12.71 4.50 -5.72
N GLN A 90 12.06 5.59 -6.06
CA GLN A 90 11.61 5.86 -7.42
C GLN A 90 12.72 5.81 -8.48
N ASP A 91 13.95 6.16 -8.10
CA ASP A 91 15.09 6.19 -9.03
C ASP A 91 15.77 4.82 -9.22
N GLU A 92 15.45 3.85 -8.36
CA GLU A 92 16.07 2.52 -8.33
C GLU A 92 15.15 1.42 -8.91
N ILE A 93 13.90 1.72 -9.30
CA ILE A 93 12.92 0.72 -9.72
C ILE A 93 13.41 -0.11 -10.91
N ASN A 94 14.03 0.52 -11.90
CA ASN A 94 14.54 -0.16 -13.09
C ASN A 94 15.69 -1.11 -12.77
N GLU A 95 16.53 -0.81 -11.77
CA GLU A 95 17.62 -1.69 -11.34
C GLU A 95 17.10 -3.02 -10.79
N HIS A 96 15.92 -2.99 -10.19
CA HIS A 96 15.26 -4.15 -9.57
C HIS A 96 14.17 -4.78 -10.46
N ALA A 97 13.93 -4.23 -11.63
CA ALA A 97 12.85 -4.66 -12.52
C ALA A 97 12.88 -6.17 -12.84
N GLY A 98 14.07 -6.76 -12.95
CA GLY A 98 14.24 -8.19 -13.24
C GLY A 98 13.70 -9.13 -12.15
N GLN A 99 13.53 -8.66 -10.92
CA GLN A 99 13.06 -9.43 -9.77
C GLN A 99 11.56 -9.25 -9.52
N ILE A 100 10.96 -8.21 -10.10
CA ILE A 100 9.52 -7.91 -10.04
C ILE A 100 8.81 -8.76 -11.09
N ARG A 101 7.75 -9.48 -10.69
CA ARG A 101 7.07 -10.48 -11.53
C ARG A 101 5.69 -10.00 -11.97
N ASN A 102 5.23 -10.49 -13.12
CA ASN A 102 3.84 -10.33 -13.52
C ASN A 102 2.91 -10.90 -12.43
N GLY A 103 1.86 -10.16 -12.08
CA GLY A 103 0.92 -10.52 -11.02
C GLY A 103 1.33 -10.05 -9.62
N ASP A 104 2.55 -9.54 -9.41
CA ASP A 104 2.88 -8.85 -8.17
C ASP A 104 1.98 -7.61 -8.01
N ILE A 105 1.64 -7.27 -6.77
CA ILE A 105 0.92 -6.04 -6.45
C ILE A 105 1.96 -4.95 -6.21
N VAL A 106 1.88 -3.86 -6.96
CA VAL A 106 2.69 -2.66 -6.73
C VAL A 106 1.88 -1.66 -5.89
N CYS A 107 2.49 -1.19 -4.78
CA CYS A 107 1.92 -0.19 -3.89
C CYS A 107 2.78 1.07 -3.96
N PHE A 108 2.18 2.21 -4.35
CA PHE A 108 2.91 3.47 -4.56
C PHE A 108 3.07 4.22 -3.24
N VAL A 109 4.30 4.22 -2.72
CA VAL A 109 4.66 4.90 -1.47
C VAL A 109 4.57 6.41 -1.65
N THR A 110 3.92 7.08 -0.69
CA THR A 110 3.65 8.51 -0.79
C THR A 110 4.40 9.34 0.23
N THR A 111 4.68 10.59 -0.15
CA THR A 111 5.23 11.65 0.73
C THR A 111 4.14 12.41 1.49
N VAL A 112 2.86 12.06 1.28
CA VAL A 112 1.76 12.69 2.04
C VAL A 112 1.89 12.34 3.50
N LYS A 113 2.03 13.36 4.34
CA LYS A 113 2.25 13.20 5.78
C LYS A 113 1.17 12.33 6.43
N GLY A 114 1.61 11.32 7.16
CA GLY A 114 0.72 10.41 7.90
C GLY A 114 0.08 9.30 7.06
N LEU A 115 0.37 9.21 5.76
CA LEU A 115 -0.14 8.18 4.85
C LEU A 115 0.99 7.26 4.40
N ASP A 116 0.69 5.99 4.11
CA ASP A 116 1.65 5.02 3.57
C ASP A 116 1.64 4.96 2.04
N ILE A 117 0.50 4.67 1.46
CA ILE A 117 0.32 4.37 0.04
C ILE A 117 -0.73 5.28 -0.60
N SER A 118 -0.43 5.81 -1.76
CA SER A 118 -1.34 6.69 -2.53
C SER A 118 -2.20 5.92 -3.54
N HIS A 119 -1.71 4.79 -4.05
CA HIS A 119 -2.35 4.01 -5.10
C HIS A 119 -1.79 2.59 -5.15
N VAL A 120 -2.51 1.68 -5.80
CA VAL A 120 -2.07 0.30 -6.02
C VAL A 120 -2.34 -0.13 -7.46
N GLY A 121 -1.57 -1.12 -7.94
CA GLY A 121 -1.77 -1.75 -9.24
C GLY A 121 -1.30 -3.19 -9.24
N ILE A 122 -1.53 -3.89 -10.33
CA ILE A 122 -1.04 -5.24 -10.57
C ILE A 122 0.03 -5.15 -11.65
N VAL A 123 1.24 -5.60 -11.33
CA VAL A 123 2.39 -5.57 -12.26
C VAL A 123 2.11 -6.44 -13.49
N CYS A 124 2.43 -5.91 -14.64
CA CYS A 124 2.50 -6.64 -15.91
C CYS A 124 3.66 -6.13 -16.76
N ARG A 125 4.00 -6.90 -17.80
CA ARG A 125 4.98 -6.49 -18.81
C ARG A 125 4.30 -6.39 -20.17
N GLU A 126 4.52 -5.25 -20.81
CA GLU A 126 4.15 -5.00 -22.19
C GLU A 126 5.44 -4.95 -23.02
N ARG A 127 5.71 -6.00 -23.85
CA ARG A 127 6.91 -6.07 -24.70
C ARG A 127 8.23 -5.75 -23.94
N ASP A 128 8.46 -6.37 -22.82
CA ASP A 128 9.62 -6.14 -21.92
C ASP A 128 9.56 -4.87 -21.06
N MET A 129 8.65 -3.95 -21.30
CA MET A 129 8.41 -2.79 -20.45
C MET A 129 7.69 -3.20 -19.18
N LEU A 130 8.31 -2.96 -18.02
CA LEU A 130 7.65 -3.14 -16.73
C LEU A 130 6.62 -2.04 -16.53
N THR A 131 5.35 -2.41 -16.41
CA THR A 131 4.23 -1.51 -16.19
C THR A 131 3.19 -2.17 -15.27
N PHE A 132 1.97 -1.67 -15.19
CA PHE A 132 0.95 -2.19 -14.28
C PHE A 132 -0.47 -1.93 -14.77
N ILE A 133 -1.39 -2.75 -14.28
CA ILE A 133 -2.84 -2.59 -14.47
C ILE A 133 -3.40 -1.89 -13.24
N HIS A 134 -4.22 -0.87 -13.42
CA HIS A 134 -4.85 -0.16 -12.32
C HIS A 134 -6.22 0.44 -12.66
N ALA A 135 -6.99 0.77 -11.61
CA ALA A 135 -8.19 1.58 -11.76
C ALA A 135 -7.79 3.06 -11.86
N SER A 136 -7.81 3.60 -13.07
CA SER A 136 -7.46 4.99 -13.34
C SER A 136 -8.63 5.92 -13.00
N THR A 137 -8.40 6.85 -12.07
CA THR A 137 -9.38 7.89 -11.71
C THR A 137 -9.56 8.91 -12.84
N VAL A 138 -8.51 9.15 -13.62
CA VAL A 138 -8.53 10.07 -14.78
C VAL A 138 -9.35 9.48 -15.91
N GLN A 139 -9.07 8.21 -16.27
CA GLN A 139 -9.77 7.53 -17.36
C GLN A 139 -11.08 6.85 -16.93
N LYS A 140 -11.39 6.83 -15.62
CA LYS A 140 -12.60 6.23 -15.02
C LYS A 140 -12.83 4.76 -15.43
N ARG A 141 -11.76 4.02 -15.65
CA ARG A 141 -11.75 2.59 -16.04
C ARG A 141 -10.48 1.90 -15.60
N VAL A 142 -10.48 0.57 -15.63
CA VAL A 142 -9.27 -0.23 -15.48
C VAL A 142 -8.48 -0.16 -16.79
N ILE A 143 -7.19 0.13 -16.68
CA ILE A 143 -6.27 0.23 -17.82
C ILE A 143 -4.94 -0.46 -17.51
N VAL A 144 -4.24 -0.85 -18.56
CA VAL A 144 -2.79 -1.04 -18.53
C VAL A 144 -2.16 0.35 -18.66
N ASN A 145 -1.26 0.71 -17.75
CA ASN A 145 -0.56 1.99 -17.85
C ASN A 145 0.39 1.99 -19.06
N GLU A 146 0.41 3.08 -19.80
CA GLU A 146 1.17 3.18 -21.07
C GLU A 146 2.65 3.56 -20.85
N GLU A 147 2.99 4.08 -19.67
CA GLU A 147 4.35 4.48 -19.29
C GLU A 147 5.06 3.38 -18.51
N PRO A 148 6.41 3.31 -18.56
CA PRO A 148 7.18 2.47 -17.65
C PRO A 148 6.87 2.79 -16.19
N LEU A 149 6.91 1.76 -15.34
CA LEU A 149 6.58 1.89 -13.91
C LEU A 149 7.39 2.98 -13.23
N GLN A 150 8.71 3.06 -13.49
CA GLN A 150 9.57 4.08 -12.90
C GLN A 150 9.17 5.50 -13.31
N GLU A 151 8.91 5.72 -14.61
CA GLU A 151 8.51 7.03 -15.13
C GLU A 151 7.18 7.47 -14.54
N TYR A 152 6.21 6.56 -14.43
CA TYR A 152 4.95 6.84 -13.76
C TYR A 152 5.14 7.28 -12.30
N VAL A 153 6.00 6.59 -11.54
CA VAL A 153 6.25 6.96 -10.13
C VAL A 153 6.90 8.33 -10.04
N GLN A 154 7.91 8.61 -10.87
CA GLN A 154 8.62 9.89 -10.92
C GLN A 154 7.74 11.04 -11.41
N GLY A 155 6.79 10.78 -12.30
CA GLY A 155 5.83 11.77 -12.82
C GLY A 155 4.85 12.30 -11.77
N ILE A 156 4.70 11.63 -10.64
CA ILE A 156 3.76 12.03 -9.57
C ILE A 156 4.53 12.55 -8.36
N LYS A 157 4.55 13.85 -8.15
CA LYS A 157 5.33 14.56 -7.11
C LYS A 157 5.19 13.99 -5.69
N ARG A 158 4.04 13.40 -5.37
CA ARG A 158 3.79 12.82 -4.04
C ARG A 158 4.20 11.35 -3.90
N ASN A 159 4.68 10.72 -4.95
CA ASN A 159 5.23 9.37 -4.89
C ASN A 159 6.74 9.45 -4.66
N CYS A 160 7.28 8.54 -3.86
CA CYS A 160 8.72 8.46 -3.60
C CYS A 160 9.33 7.08 -3.88
N GLY A 161 8.49 6.09 -4.18
CA GLY A 161 8.93 4.72 -4.48
C GLY A 161 7.77 3.75 -4.47
N ILE A 162 8.09 2.47 -4.37
CA ILE A 162 7.11 1.38 -4.39
C ILE A 162 7.39 0.32 -3.33
N MET A 163 6.32 -0.37 -2.90
CA MET A 163 6.40 -1.69 -2.26
C MET A 163 5.91 -2.74 -3.24
N ILE A 164 6.47 -3.95 -3.16
CA ILE A 164 6.10 -5.09 -4.01
C ILE A 164 5.59 -6.22 -3.14
N VAL A 165 4.37 -6.63 -3.42
CA VAL A 165 3.67 -7.68 -2.67
C VAL A 165 3.29 -8.81 -3.62
N ARG A 166 3.67 -10.03 -3.27
CA ARG A 166 3.46 -11.22 -4.11
C ARG A 166 2.33 -12.07 -3.56
N PRO A 167 1.22 -12.25 -4.32
CA PRO A 167 0.17 -13.21 -3.96
C PRO A 167 0.74 -14.63 -3.83
N GLN A 168 0.22 -15.39 -2.86
CA GLN A 168 0.55 -16.80 -2.64
C GLN A 168 -0.67 -17.65 -3.03
N PHE A 169 -0.53 -18.48 -4.06
CA PHE A 169 -1.56 -19.38 -4.57
C PHE A 169 -1.12 -20.84 -4.42
#